data_dc6c7e165a4992d14fb33cb816decb47
#
_entry.id   dc6c7e165a4992d14fb33cb816decb47
#
_cell.length_a   1.000
_cell.length_b   1.000
_cell.length_c   1.000
_cell.angle_alpha   90.00
_cell.angle_beta   90.00
_cell.angle_gamma   90.00
#
_symmetry.space_group_name_H-M   'P 1'
#
loop_
_entity.id
_entity.type
_entity.pdbx_description
1 polymer ?
#
loop_
_entity_poly.entity_id
_entity_poly.type
_entity_poly.pdbx_seq_one_letter_code
_entity_poly.pdbx_strand_id
1 'polypeptide(L)'
;MRIITPEDWKDDLGLIHRGTWQEIIGPNSQTRRRSLYNLEFGANSSTAALAHESEAVYYVVSGNATVTEHLTTGNSRHDLVEGSMIHVLPGSVYTLNSSTGARLVGGPSPVDEALGNSTPTPLTEHGVTTHHRDRPGMTVPFISNDARLVVWLGCGAVTANMNYVVLEPGERNKEHVHAYSEDTIHILEGHGTAENITTGEKFPIGPGDTVHIEIGYWHAVAADQGERLVSVGGPCPADLDMLRAAGADVEALAPGLILP
;
A
#
# COMPACT_ATOMS: atom_id res chain seq x y z
N MET A 1 18.03 3.68 -2.07
CA MET A 1 17.18 2.47 -2.23
C MET A 1 17.67 1.38 -1.29
N ARG A 2 16.79 0.65 -0.63
CA ARG A 2 17.10 -0.49 0.26
C ARG A 2 16.07 -1.60 0.07
N ILE A 3 16.50 -2.84 0.34
CA ILE A 3 15.62 -4.00 0.42
C ILE A 3 15.37 -4.29 1.90
N ILE A 4 14.12 -4.55 2.25
CA ILE A 4 13.68 -4.95 3.58
C ILE A 4 13.10 -6.34 3.41
N THR A 5 13.75 -7.31 4.03
CA THR A 5 13.36 -8.73 3.95
C THR A 5 12.45 -9.11 5.13
N PRO A 6 11.76 -10.25 5.11
CA PRO A 6 10.97 -10.72 6.25
C PRO A 6 11.75 -10.83 7.58
N GLU A 7 13.06 -11.05 7.51
CA GLU A 7 13.93 -11.10 8.69
C GLU A 7 14.15 -9.72 9.33
N ASP A 8 13.92 -8.64 8.57
CA ASP A 8 14.06 -7.26 9.05
C ASP A 8 12.77 -6.73 9.70
N TRP A 9 11.64 -7.44 9.57
CA TRP A 9 10.36 -7.00 10.11
C TRP A 9 10.44 -6.91 11.63
N LYS A 10 9.82 -5.86 12.17
CA LYS A 10 9.84 -5.62 13.62
C LYS A 10 8.83 -6.51 14.33
N ASP A 11 9.01 -6.61 15.63
CA ASP A 11 8.14 -7.38 16.52
C ASP A 11 6.66 -7.01 16.35
N ASP A 12 5.80 -7.96 16.72
CA ASP A 12 4.36 -7.78 16.70
C ASP A 12 3.92 -6.61 17.60
N LEU A 13 3.13 -5.71 17.04
CA LEU A 13 2.56 -4.57 17.78
C LEU A 13 1.40 -4.95 18.71
N GLY A 14 0.93 -6.19 18.66
CA GLY A 14 -0.17 -6.67 19.52
C GLY A 14 -1.54 -6.08 19.16
N LEU A 15 -1.72 -5.55 17.96
CA LEU A 15 -2.97 -4.89 17.53
C LEU A 15 -4.05 -5.86 17.01
N ILE A 16 -3.71 -7.13 16.82
CA ILE A 16 -4.65 -8.16 16.33
C ILE A 16 -4.84 -9.23 17.41
N HIS A 17 -6.06 -9.40 17.89
CA HIS A 17 -6.42 -10.56 18.69
C HIS A 17 -6.40 -11.83 17.83
N ARG A 18 -5.58 -12.83 18.19
CA ARG A 18 -5.31 -14.07 17.44
C ARG A 18 -4.68 -13.82 16.06
N GLY A 19 -3.68 -12.95 16.01
CA GLY A 19 -2.93 -12.63 14.81
C GLY A 19 -1.69 -11.84 15.15
N THR A 20 -0.98 -11.36 14.14
CA THR A 20 0.20 -10.51 14.28
C THR A 20 0.09 -9.26 13.39
N TRP A 21 0.68 -8.17 13.84
CA TRP A 21 0.81 -6.91 13.11
C TRP A 21 2.25 -6.45 13.18
N GLN A 22 3.03 -6.76 12.16
CA GLN A 22 4.48 -6.52 12.13
C GLN A 22 4.82 -5.33 11.24
N GLU A 23 5.73 -4.47 11.71
CA GLU A 23 6.21 -3.34 10.92
C GLU A 23 7.23 -3.81 9.88
N ILE A 24 6.96 -3.53 8.61
CA ILE A 24 7.89 -3.63 7.49
C ILE A 24 8.61 -2.29 7.32
N ILE A 25 7.83 -1.22 7.21
CA ILE A 25 8.26 0.18 7.13
C ILE A 25 7.34 0.97 8.06
N GLY A 26 7.88 1.79 8.93
CA GLY A 26 7.07 2.56 9.88
C GLY A 26 7.89 3.57 10.67
N PRO A 27 7.41 3.95 11.87
CA PRO A 27 8.04 4.98 12.69
C PRO A 27 9.52 4.72 13.01
N ASN A 28 9.91 3.44 13.11
CA ASN A 28 11.30 3.03 13.39
C ASN A 28 12.18 3.01 12.12
N SER A 29 11.60 3.24 10.96
CA SER A 29 12.30 3.39 9.69
C SER A 29 12.69 4.85 9.44
N GLN A 30 13.56 5.11 8.47
CA GLN A 30 13.93 6.49 8.11
C GLN A 30 12.91 7.14 7.17
N THR A 31 11.87 6.43 6.76
CA THR A 31 10.78 6.94 5.91
C THR A 31 9.79 7.77 6.72
N ARG A 32 9.17 8.74 6.08
CA ARG A 32 8.12 9.58 6.67
C ARG A 32 6.84 9.59 5.83
N ARG A 33 6.92 9.13 4.60
CA ARG A 33 5.82 9.26 3.63
C ARG A 33 4.88 8.06 3.65
N ARG A 34 5.32 6.90 4.14
CA ARG A 34 4.52 5.67 4.14
C ARG A 34 4.86 4.77 5.31
N SER A 35 3.83 4.18 5.93
CA SER A 35 3.95 2.95 6.71
C SER A 35 3.52 1.76 5.87
N LEU A 36 4.19 0.63 6.07
CA LEU A 36 3.81 -0.65 5.53
C LEU A 36 3.95 -1.70 6.62
N TYR A 37 2.89 -2.46 6.85
CA TYR A 37 2.82 -3.51 7.86
C TYR A 37 2.37 -4.81 7.20
N ASN A 38 2.81 -5.94 7.74
CA ASN A 38 2.27 -7.26 7.49
C ASN A 38 1.25 -7.59 8.59
N LEU A 39 0.03 -7.88 8.22
CA LEU A 39 -1.07 -8.20 9.12
C LEU A 39 -1.49 -9.65 8.87
N GLU A 40 -1.28 -10.52 9.86
CA GLU A 40 -1.71 -11.92 9.80
C GLU A 40 -2.91 -12.11 10.73
N PHE A 41 -4.03 -12.50 10.18
CA PHE A 41 -5.25 -12.82 10.90
C PHE A 41 -5.44 -14.34 11.00
N GLY A 42 -5.50 -14.88 12.20
CA GLY A 42 -5.98 -16.24 12.42
C GLY A 42 -7.50 -16.36 12.25
N ALA A 43 -8.04 -17.56 12.46
CA ALA A 43 -9.48 -17.73 12.45
C ALA A 43 -10.14 -17.04 13.66
N ASN A 44 -11.27 -16.33 13.42
CA ASN A 44 -11.99 -15.54 14.42
C ASN A 44 -11.09 -14.50 15.10
N SER A 45 -10.33 -13.79 14.31
CA SER A 45 -9.43 -12.71 14.73
C SER A 45 -10.01 -11.34 14.42
N SER A 46 -9.56 -10.33 15.15
CA SER A 46 -9.98 -8.94 14.96
C SER A 46 -8.94 -7.97 15.50
N THR A 47 -8.89 -6.77 14.94
CA THR A 47 -8.23 -5.63 15.57
C THR A 47 -9.13 -5.03 16.67
N ALA A 48 -8.55 -4.23 17.56
CA ALA A 48 -9.31 -3.19 18.24
C ALA A 48 -9.83 -2.15 17.23
N ALA A 49 -10.64 -1.21 17.70
CA ALA A 49 -11.02 -0.07 16.86
C ALA A 49 -9.76 0.78 16.58
N LEU A 50 -9.51 1.06 15.31
CA LEU A 50 -8.37 1.81 14.80
C LEU A 50 -8.85 3.19 14.35
N ALA A 51 -8.00 4.20 14.53
CA ALA A 51 -8.11 5.50 13.89
C ALA A 51 -6.71 6.08 13.74
N HIS A 52 -6.51 6.95 12.75
CA HIS A 52 -5.25 7.65 12.52
C HIS A 52 -5.50 9.00 11.86
N GLU A 53 -4.53 9.90 11.97
CA GLU A 53 -4.62 11.27 11.44
C GLU A 53 -4.28 11.36 9.96
N SER A 54 -3.70 10.33 9.38
CA SER A 54 -3.35 10.21 7.97
C SER A 54 -4.30 9.29 7.22
N GLU A 55 -4.25 9.32 5.88
CA GLU A 55 -4.90 8.26 5.08
C GLU A 55 -4.23 6.92 5.36
N ALA A 56 -4.95 5.82 5.14
CA ALA A 56 -4.35 4.50 5.09
C ALA A 56 -4.84 3.67 3.91
N VAL A 57 -4.02 2.73 3.48
CA VAL A 57 -4.41 1.75 2.47
C VAL A 57 -3.92 0.37 2.86
N TYR A 58 -4.78 -0.64 2.66
CA TYR A 58 -4.46 -2.05 2.89
C TYR A 58 -4.85 -2.89 1.67
N TYR A 59 -4.04 -3.88 1.35
CA TYR A 59 -4.27 -4.88 0.31
C TYR A 59 -4.47 -6.25 0.93
N VAL A 60 -5.51 -6.99 0.53
CA VAL A 60 -5.74 -8.38 0.96
C VAL A 60 -4.89 -9.30 0.09
N VAL A 61 -3.83 -9.83 0.67
CA VAL A 61 -2.88 -10.74 0.01
C VAL A 61 -3.49 -12.12 -0.17
N SER A 62 -4.18 -12.61 0.88
CA SER A 62 -4.82 -13.93 0.85
C SER A 62 -5.95 -14.03 1.87
N GLY A 63 -6.84 -15.00 1.68
CA GLY A 63 -7.96 -15.28 2.59
C GLY A 63 -9.11 -14.29 2.45
N ASN A 64 -9.95 -14.25 3.50
CA ASN A 64 -11.11 -13.36 3.54
C ASN A 64 -11.09 -12.52 4.81
N ALA A 65 -11.38 -11.25 4.67
CA ALA A 65 -11.47 -10.31 5.77
C ALA A 65 -12.76 -9.48 5.68
N THR A 66 -12.98 -8.66 6.68
CA THR A 66 -14.06 -7.68 6.72
C THR A 66 -13.49 -6.41 7.30
N VAL A 67 -13.78 -5.26 6.69
CA VAL A 67 -13.63 -3.97 7.34
C VAL A 67 -15.00 -3.49 7.84
N THR A 68 -15.06 -3.09 9.10
CA THR A 68 -16.24 -2.46 9.69
C THR A 68 -15.88 -1.04 10.06
N GLU A 69 -16.51 -0.09 9.42
CA GLU A 69 -16.43 1.33 9.74
C GLU A 69 -17.43 1.66 10.85
N HIS A 70 -17.01 2.38 11.88
CA HIS A 70 -17.82 2.81 13.00
C HIS A 70 -18.21 4.27 12.82
N LEU A 71 -19.51 4.53 12.62
CA LEU A 71 -20.05 5.87 12.45
C LEU A 71 -20.98 6.22 13.62
N THR A 72 -21.19 7.50 13.86
CA THR A 72 -22.19 7.96 14.86
C THR A 72 -23.61 7.54 14.51
N THR A 73 -23.88 7.25 13.22
CA THR A 73 -25.18 6.84 12.68
C THR A 73 -25.37 5.32 12.63
N GLY A 74 -24.34 4.54 12.96
CA GLY A 74 -24.31 3.07 12.89
C GLY A 74 -23.09 2.56 12.13
N ASN A 75 -22.93 1.25 12.09
CA ASN A 75 -21.77 0.63 11.43
C ASN A 75 -22.03 0.35 9.96
N SER A 76 -20.99 0.59 9.13
CA SER A 76 -20.92 0.13 7.74
C SER A 76 -19.93 -1.02 7.62
N ARG A 77 -20.29 -2.08 6.89
CA ARG A 77 -19.48 -3.30 6.77
C ARG A 77 -19.23 -3.64 5.30
N HIS A 78 -17.97 -3.98 5.00
CA HIS A 78 -17.56 -4.43 3.68
C HIS A 78 -16.80 -5.75 3.78
N ASP A 79 -17.25 -6.75 3.04
CA ASP A 79 -16.54 -8.02 2.92
C ASP A 79 -15.40 -7.88 1.90
N LEU A 80 -14.27 -8.48 2.22
CA LEU A 80 -13.01 -8.38 1.50
C LEU A 80 -12.54 -9.77 1.12
N VAL A 81 -12.07 -9.91 -0.09
CA VAL A 81 -11.45 -11.13 -0.63
C VAL A 81 -10.03 -10.84 -1.10
N GLU A 82 -9.26 -11.86 -1.41
CA GLU A 82 -7.96 -11.68 -2.06
C GLU A 82 -8.05 -10.69 -3.23
N GLY A 83 -7.13 -9.73 -3.30
CA GLY A 83 -7.11 -8.67 -4.29
C GLY A 83 -7.91 -7.42 -3.92
N SER A 84 -8.71 -7.46 -2.84
CA SER A 84 -9.37 -6.25 -2.32
C SER A 84 -8.36 -5.26 -1.76
N MET A 85 -8.64 -3.98 -1.93
CA MET A 85 -7.93 -2.87 -1.30
C MET A 85 -8.91 -2.02 -0.50
N ILE A 86 -8.46 -1.54 0.65
CA ILE A 86 -9.22 -0.65 1.53
C ILE A 86 -8.51 0.69 1.51
N HIS A 87 -9.24 1.77 1.24
CA HIS A 87 -8.78 3.13 1.45
C HIS A 87 -9.53 3.73 2.63
N VAL A 88 -8.80 4.32 3.55
CA VAL A 88 -9.32 4.89 4.79
C VAL A 88 -8.91 6.35 4.88
N LEU A 89 -9.89 7.24 4.99
CA LEU A 89 -9.65 8.67 5.16
C LEU A 89 -9.24 9.02 6.61
N PRO A 90 -8.52 10.13 6.80
CA PRO A 90 -8.10 10.59 8.12
C PRO A 90 -9.26 10.68 9.12
N GLY A 91 -9.04 10.24 10.35
CA GLY A 91 -10.03 10.28 11.44
C GLY A 91 -11.12 9.21 11.38
N SER A 92 -11.20 8.41 10.31
CA SER A 92 -12.17 7.32 10.23
C SER A 92 -11.87 6.25 11.27
N VAL A 93 -12.93 5.74 11.92
CA VAL A 93 -12.82 4.67 12.92
C VAL A 93 -13.25 3.36 12.30
N TYR A 94 -12.39 2.35 12.37
CA TYR A 94 -12.66 1.06 11.73
C TYR A 94 -12.07 -0.12 12.51
N THR A 95 -12.58 -1.32 12.24
CA THR A 95 -11.98 -2.59 12.66
C THR A 95 -11.77 -3.49 11.47
N LEU A 96 -10.69 -4.28 11.50
CA LEU A 96 -10.44 -5.36 10.56
C LEU A 96 -10.69 -6.69 11.25
N ASN A 97 -11.36 -7.62 10.57
CA ASN A 97 -11.73 -8.92 11.12
C ASN A 97 -11.52 -10.02 10.08
N SER A 98 -11.25 -11.23 10.55
CA SER A 98 -11.32 -12.43 9.72
C SER A 98 -11.92 -13.59 10.49
N SER A 99 -12.89 -14.29 9.89
CA SER A 99 -13.49 -15.51 10.46
C SER A 99 -12.69 -16.76 10.12
N THR A 100 -11.97 -16.76 9.01
CA THR A 100 -11.28 -17.94 8.46
C THR A 100 -9.75 -17.82 8.41
N GLY A 101 -9.24 -16.64 8.60
CA GLY A 101 -7.86 -16.26 8.40
C GLY A 101 -7.67 -15.40 7.14
N ALA A 102 -6.78 -14.44 7.22
CA ALA A 102 -6.40 -13.57 6.10
C ALA A 102 -5.00 -12.99 6.32
N ARG A 103 -4.36 -12.60 5.25
CA ARG A 103 -3.13 -11.78 5.27
C ARG A 103 -3.37 -10.49 4.52
N LEU A 104 -3.00 -9.38 5.13
CA LEU A 104 -3.06 -8.06 4.53
C LEU A 104 -1.68 -7.41 4.59
N VAL A 105 -1.42 -6.49 3.66
CA VAL A 105 -0.27 -5.61 3.69
C VAL A 105 -0.73 -4.17 3.49
N GLY A 106 -0.19 -3.23 4.26
CA GLY A 106 -0.58 -1.82 4.14
C GLY A 106 -0.37 -1.05 5.43
N GLY A 107 -0.87 0.17 5.45
CA GLY A 107 -0.77 1.04 6.63
C GLY A 107 -1.04 2.51 6.32
N PRO A 108 -0.91 3.36 7.34
CA PRO A 108 -1.04 4.81 7.21
C PRO A 108 0.05 5.43 6.30
N SER A 109 -0.33 6.48 5.58
CA SER A 109 0.55 7.32 4.78
C SER A 109 0.10 8.78 4.88
N PRO A 110 0.91 9.70 5.39
CA PRO A 110 2.25 9.49 5.99
C PRO A 110 2.24 8.59 7.24
N VAL A 111 3.45 8.31 7.74
CA VAL A 111 3.65 7.50 8.96
C VAL A 111 2.85 8.09 10.13
N ASP A 112 2.10 7.23 10.81
CA ASP A 112 1.39 7.58 12.04
C ASP A 112 2.10 6.94 13.25
N GLU A 113 2.75 7.77 14.05
CA GLU A 113 3.48 7.34 15.25
C GLU A 113 2.53 6.94 16.40
N ALA A 114 1.26 7.32 16.31
CA ALA A 114 0.22 7.02 17.31
C ALA A 114 -0.66 5.82 16.95
N LEU A 115 -0.33 5.08 15.89
CA LEU A 115 -1.11 3.93 15.45
C LEU A 115 -1.35 2.93 16.60
N GLY A 116 -2.63 2.64 16.87
CA GLY A 116 -3.05 1.77 17.98
C GLY A 116 -3.09 2.42 19.36
N ASN A 117 -2.62 3.65 19.53
CA ASN A 117 -2.59 4.38 20.81
C ASN A 117 -3.65 5.49 20.92
N SER A 118 -4.36 5.78 19.84
CA SER A 118 -5.44 6.78 19.84
C SER A 118 -6.72 6.23 20.48
N THR A 119 -7.52 7.12 21.08
CA THR A 119 -8.90 6.80 21.48
C THR A 119 -9.84 7.23 20.35
N PRO A 120 -10.35 6.28 19.55
CA PRO A 120 -11.12 6.63 18.37
C PRO A 120 -12.46 7.27 18.70
N THR A 121 -12.83 8.32 17.98
CA THR A 121 -14.16 8.93 18.04
C THR A 121 -14.83 8.78 16.68
N PRO A 122 -15.94 8.04 16.56
CA PRO A 122 -16.63 7.84 15.30
C PRO A 122 -17.06 9.14 14.63
N LEU A 123 -16.88 9.22 13.30
CA LEU A 123 -17.34 10.31 12.45
C LEU A 123 -18.79 10.11 12.03
N THR A 124 -19.40 11.15 11.43
CA THR A 124 -20.75 11.10 10.86
C THR A 124 -20.70 10.64 9.40
N GLU A 125 -19.66 11.03 8.67
CA GLU A 125 -19.48 10.77 7.26
C GLU A 125 -18.61 9.52 7.01
N HIS A 126 -18.88 8.84 5.91
CA HIS A 126 -18.11 7.69 5.48
C HIS A 126 -16.70 8.09 5.05
N GLY A 127 -15.70 7.40 5.55
CA GLY A 127 -14.31 7.58 5.18
C GLY A 127 -13.61 6.27 4.80
N VAL A 128 -14.34 5.15 4.76
CA VAL A 128 -13.79 3.85 4.33
C VAL A 128 -14.38 3.47 2.98
N THR A 129 -13.52 3.25 1.98
CA THR A 129 -13.90 2.76 0.66
C THR A 129 -13.16 1.49 0.31
N THR A 130 -13.74 0.67 -0.55
CA THR A 130 -13.14 -0.60 -0.98
C THR A 130 -13.01 -0.66 -2.49
N HIS A 131 -11.89 -1.20 -2.95
CA HIS A 131 -11.51 -1.33 -4.35
C HIS A 131 -11.04 -2.77 -4.61
N HIS A 132 -10.77 -3.13 -5.85
CA HIS A 132 -10.25 -4.45 -6.19
C HIS A 132 -9.24 -4.37 -7.35
N ARG A 133 -8.16 -5.16 -7.28
CA ARG A 133 -7.10 -5.19 -8.30
C ARG A 133 -7.58 -5.41 -9.73
N ASP A 134 -8.71 -6.11 -9.92
CA ASP A 134 -9.29 -6.39 -11.24
C ASP A 134 -10.21 -5.28 -11.76
N ARG A 135 -10.37 -4.20 -10.99
CA ARG A 135 -11.15 -3.02 -11.35
C ARG A 135 -10.34 -1.74 -11.09
N PRO A 136 -9.17 -1.59 -11.75
CA PRO A 136 -8.33 -0.41 -11.54
C PRO A 136 -9.06 0.83 -12.07
N GLY A 137 -8.79 1.96 -11.44
CA GLY A 137 -9.25 3.24 -11.94
C GLY A 137 -8.46 3.69 -13.18
N MET A 138 -7.21 3.24 -13.30
CA MET A 138 -6.30 3.60 -14.39
C MET A 138 -5.22 2.53 -14.57
N THR A 139 -4.59 2.50 -15.74
CA THR A 139 -3.37 1.72 -16.00
C THR A 139 -2.22 2.64 -16.42
N VAL A 140 -0.99 2.19 -16.18
CA VAL A 140 0.23 2.96 -16.49
C VAL A 140 1.15 2.14 -17.40
N PRO A 141 0.82 2.06 -18.70
CA PRO A 141 1.48 1.11 -19.63
C PRO A 141 2.95 1.43 -19.91
N PHE A 142 3.43 2.61 -19.57
CA PHE A 142 4.86 2.94 -19.71
C PHE A 142 5.68 2.43 -18.52
N ILE A 143 5.04 2.06 -17.40
CA ILE A 143 5.70 1.39 -16.28
C ILE A 143 5.78 -0.11 -16.55
N SER A 144 4.65 -0.74 -16.87
CA SER A 144 4.50 -2.14 -17.22
C SER A 144 3.24 -2.32 -18.05
N ASN A 145 3.17 -3.38 -18.83
CA ASN A 145 1.96 -3.75 -19.57
C ASN A 145 0.76 -3.99 -18.63
N ASP A 146 1.01 -4.35 -17.38
CA ASP A 146 -0.01 -4.58 -16.36
C ASP A 146 0.31 -3.84 -15.05
N ALA A 147 0.41 -2.51 -15.14
CA ALA A 147 0.52 -1.63 -13.98
C ALA A 147 -0.84 -0.95 -13.73
N ARG A 148 -1.48 -1.30 -12.62
CA ARG A 148 -2.86 -0.90 -12.26
C ARG A 148 -2.85 0.06 -11.09
N LEU A 149 -3.39 1.27 -11.27
CA LEU A 149 -3.68 2.20 -10.19
C LEU A 149 -5.05 1.84 -9.59
N VAL A 150 -5.06 1.27 -8.41
CA VAL A 150 -6.29 0.77 -7.76
C VAL A 150 -6.78 1.73 -6.70
N VAL A 151 -5.93 2.06 -5.72
CA VAL A 151 -6.16 3.17 -4.78
C VAL A 151 -5.24 4.31 -5.19
N TRP A 152 -5.82 5.41 -5.67
CA TRP A 152 -5.09 6.49 -6.31
C TRP A 152 -5.87 7.81 -6.26
N LEU A 153 -5.29 8.88 -6.78
CA LEU A 153 -5.88 10.24 -6.75
C LEU A 153 -7.31 10.28 -7.29
N GLY A 154 -7.64 9.48 -8.33
CA GLY A 154 -8.98 9.44 -8.92
C GLY A 154 -10.06 8.83 -8.02
N CYS A 155 -9.71 8.15 -6.95
CA CYS A 155 -10.65 7.71 -5.91
C CYS A 155 -10.50 8.52 -4.60
N GLY A 156 -9.78 9.64 -4.64
CA GLY A 156 -9.59 10.54 -3.51
C GLY A 156 -8.37 10.24 -2.63
N ALA A 157 -7.55 9.25 -2.99
CA ALA A 157 -6.32 8.95 -2.27
C ALA A 157 -5.20 9.90 -2.67
N VAL A 158 -4.77 10.75 -1.76
CA VAL A 158 -3.72 11.76 -1.98
C VAL A 158 -2.37 11.25 -1.51
N THR A 159 -2.33 10.67 -0.32
CA THR A 159 -1.10 10.25 0.35
C THR A 159 -0.96 8.72 0.42
N ALA A 160 -2.07 7.98 0.44
CA ALA A 160 -2.09 6.53 0.62
C ALA A 160 -2.39 5.79 -0.70
N ASN A 161 -1.48 5.83 -1.67
CA ASN A 161 -1.65 5.14 -2.94
C ASN A 161 -1.31 3.64 -2.83
N MET A 162 -2.02 2.81 -3.61
CA MET A 162 -1.71 1.39 -3.74
C MET A 162 -1.95 0.93 -5.18
N ASN A 163 -0.87 0.60 -5.86
CA ASN A 163 -0.84 0.02 -7.19
C ASN A 163 -0.78 -1.51 -7.09
N TYR A 164 -1.19 -2.19 -8.13
CA TYR A 164 -0.94 -3.62 -8.36
C TYR A 164 -0.22 -3.75 -9.68
N VAL A 165 0.97 -4.35 -9.67
CA VAL A 165 1.84 -4.43 -10.84
C VAL A 165 2.23 -5.88 -11.09
N VAL A 166 2.10 -6.32 -12.34
CA VAL A 166 2.59 -7.59 -12.82
C VAL A 166 3.66 -7.33 -13.89
N LEU A 167 4.83 -7.92 -13.69
CA LEU A 167 5.87 -8.03 -14.72
C LEU A 167 5.87 -9.48 -15.22
N GLU A 168 5.70 -9.65 -16.52
CA GLU A 168 5.78 -10.97 -17.15
C GLU A 168 7.22 -11.52 -17.12
N PRO A 169 7.45 -12.83 -17.33
CA PRO A 169 8.79 -13.41 -17.30
C PRO A 169 9.80 -12.66 -18.18
N GLY A 170 10.85 -12.15 -17.55
CA GLY A 170 11.88 -11.33 -18.19
C GLY A 170 11.48 -9.90 -18.50
N GLU A 171 10.26 -9.47 -18.16
CA GLU A 171 9.85 -8.06 -18.32
C GLU A 171 10.60 -7.20 -17.30
N ARG A 172 10.98 -6.01 -17.75
CA ARG A 172 11.58 -4.96 -16.92
C ARG A 172 10.78 -3.68 -17.10
N ASN A 173 10.39 -3.05 -16.03
CA ASN A 173 9.72 -1.75 -16.13
C ASN A 173 10.68 -0.67 -16.63
N LYS A 174 10.10 0.41 -17.14
CA LYS A 174 10.90 1.55 -17.59
C LYS A 174 11.58 2.22 -16.40
N GLU A 175 12.83 2.65 -16.61
CA GLU A 175 13.54 3.47 -15.62
C GLU A 175 12.78 4.77 -15.36
N HIS A 176 12.58 5.08 -14.11
CA HIS A 176 11.85 6.27 -13.69
C HIS A 176 12.33 6.77 -12.33
N VAL A 177 11.86 7.96 -11.96
CA VAL A 177 12.18 8.63 -10.69
C VAL A 177 10.95 9.36 -10.18
N HIS A 178 10.78 9.36 -8.87
CA HIS A 178 9.77 10.17 -8.19
C HIS A 178 10.44 11.38 -7.56
N ALA A 179 10.11 12.59 -8.05
CA ALA A 179 10.76 13.82 -7.62
C ALA A 179 10.32 14.28 -6.21
N TYR A 180 9.13 13.86 -5.76
CA TYR A 180 8.51 14.33 -4.52
C TYR A 180 7.90 13.21 -3.68
N SER A 181 8.01 11.97 -4.11
CA SER A 181 7.41 10.80 -3.46
C SER A 181 8.47 9.77 -3.11
N GLU A 182 8.34 9.14 -1.95
CA GLU A 182 9.00 7.87 -1.68
C GLU A 182 8.22 6.77 -2.38
N ASP A 183 8.90 5.76 -2.94
CA ASP A 183 8.23 4.61 -3.52
C ASP A 183 8.47 3.35 -2.69
N THR A 184 7.47 2.48 -2.66
CA THR A 184 7.54 1.18 -2.03
C THR A 184 6.97 0.11 -2.95
N ILE A 185 7.70 -1.00 -3.09
CA ILE A 185 7.31 -2.12 -3.92
C ILE A 185 7.39 -3.38 -3.06
N HIS A 186 6.25 -3.88 -2.59
CA HIS A 186 6.18 -5.12 -1.81
C HIS A 186 5.91 -6.30 -2.73
N ILE A 187 6.81 -7.28 -2.71
CA ILE A 187 6.74 -8.44 -3.61
C ILE A 187 5.78 -9.48 -3.04
N LEU A 188 4.77 -9.84 -3.82
CA LEU A 188 3.76 -10.84 -3.49
C LEU A 188 4.13 -12.21 -4.02
N GLU A 189 4.59 -12.27 -5.29
CA GLU A 189 4.89 -13.50 -6.03
C GLU A 189 6.09 -13.30 -6.94
N GLY A 190 6.84 -14.38 -7.19
CA GLY A 190 7.95 -14.41 -8.13
C GLY A 190 9.23 -13.79 -7.63
N HIS A 191 10.29 -13.95 -8.41
CA HIS A 191 11.61 -13.40 -8.12
C HIS A 191 12.06 -12.44 -9.23
N GLY A 192 13.02 -11.59 -8.88
CA GLY A 192 13.51 -10.60 -9.81
C GLY A 192 14.67 -9.78 -9.25
N THR A 193 14.90 -8.65 -9.88
CA THR A 193 15.98 -7.73 -9.51
C THR A 193 15.44 -6.31 -9.38
N ALA A 194 15.68 -5.67 -8.24
CA ALA A 194 15.52 -4.22 -8.08
C ALA A 194 16.83 -3.53 -8.44
N GLU A 195 16.74 -2.52 -9.30
CA GLU A 195 17.90 -1.79 -9.83
C GLU A 195 17.88 -0.33 -9.35
N ASN A 196 18.91 0.06 -8.62
CA ASN A 196 19.18 1.46 -8.31
C ASN A 196 20.04 2.05 -9.45
N ILE A 197 19.40 2.71 -10.38
CA ILE A 197 20.07 3.28 -11.56
C ILE A 197 20.99 4.46 -11.17
N THR A 198 20.63 5.18 -10.10
CA THR A 198 21.44 6.31 -9.61
C THR A 198 22.81 5.86 -9.10
N THR A 199 22.89 4.71 -8.43
CA THR A 199 24.16 4.18 -7.88
C THR A 199 24.75 3.03 -8.70
N GLY A 200 23.97 2.41 -9.58
CA GLY A 200 24.35 1.22 -10.34
C GLY A 200 24.21 -0.09 -9.57
N GLU A 201 23.68 -0.06 -8.35
CA GLU A 201 23.49 -1.25 -7.53
C GLU A 201 22.29 -2.07 -7.98
N LYS A 202 22.37 -3.39 -7.80
CA LYS A 202 21.30 -4.34 -8.12
C LYS A 202 21.10 -5.28 -6.93
N PHE A 203 19.84 -5.54 -6.61
CA PHE A 203 19.43 -6.34 -5.46
C PHE A 203 18.50 -7.45 -5.93
N PRO A 204 18.76 -8.73 -5.62
CA PRO A 204 17.77 -9.79 -5.80
C PRO A 204 16.57 -9.52 -4.88
N ILE A 205 15.38 -9.81 -5.37
CA ILE A 205 14.12 -9.65 -4.64
C ILE A 205 13.22 -10.87 -4.85
N GLY A 206 12.42 -11.20 -3.83
CA GLY A 206 11.48 -12.31 -3.85
C GLY A 206 10.27 -12.08 -2.95
N PRO A 207 9.37 -13.06 -2.81
CA PRO A 207 8.13 -12.92 -2.05
C PRO A 207 8.37 -12.51 -0.59
N GLY A 208 7.68 -11.46 -0.15
CA GLY A 208 7.83 -10.86 1.19
C GLY A 208 8.83 -9.71 1.26
N ASP A 209 9.74 -9.58 0.30
CA ASP A 209 10.65 -8.45 0.26
C ASP A 209 9.91 -7.15 -0.06
N THR A 210 10.43 -6.07 0.45
CA THR A 210 9.97 -4.71 0.14
C THR A 210 11.12 -3.85 -0.33
N VAL A 211 11.01 -3.33 -1.53
CA VAL A 211 11.94 -2.32 -2.05
C VAL A 211 11.45 -0.96 -1.59
N HIS A 212 12.27 -0.23 -0.83
CA HIS A 212 12.02 1.16 -0.47
C HIS A 212 12.97 2.06 -1.26
N ILE A 213 12.39 3.02 -1.96
CA ILE A 213 13.11 3.97 -2.83
C ILE A 213 12.89 5.39 -2.30
N GLU A 214 13.98 6.05 -1.96
CA GLU A 214 13.97 7.43 -1.50
C GLU A 214 13.70 8.39 -2.67
N ILE A 215 13.23 9.58 -2.34
CA ILE A 215 12.95 10.66 -3.30
C ILE A 215 14.18 10.93 -4.18
N GLY A 216 13.97 11.03 -5.48
CA GLY A 216 15.01 11.41 -6.45
C GLY A 216 15.92 10.28 -6.92
N TYR A 217 15.71 9.04 -6.49
CA TYR A 217 16.49 7.90 -6.96
C TYR A 217 15.85 7.29 -8.23
N TRP A 218 16.61 7.28 -9.31
CA TRP A 218 16.25 6.54 -10.53
C TRP A 218 16.30 5.04 -10.27
N HIS A 219 15.25 4.34 -10.64
CA HIS A 219 15.14 2.91 -10.37
C HIS A 219 14.36 2.16 -11.46
N ALA A 220 14.48 0.83 -11.41
CA ALA A 220 13.69 -0.10 -12.18
C ALA A 220 13.60 -1.43 -11.45
N VAL A 221 12.62 -2.26 -11.84
CA VAL A 221 12.45 -3.62 -11.36
C VAL A 221 12.31 -4.55 -12.57
N ALA A 222 12.93 -5.70 -12.53
CA ALA A 222 12.86 -6.72 -13.55
C ALA A 222 12.41 -8.06 -12.97
N ALA A 223 11.52 -8.76 -13.65
CA ALA A 223 11.17 -10.14 -13.33
C ALA A 223 12.23 -11.11 -13.88
N ASP A 224 12.46 -12.22 -13.20
CA ASP A 224 13.30 -13.30 -13.71
C ASP A 224 12.70 -13.95 -14.96
N GLN A 225 13.54 -14.60 -15.77
CA GLN A 225 13.13 -15.18 -17.07
C GLN A 225 12.12 -16.33 -16.94
N GLY A 226 12.02 -16.95 -15.79
CA GLY A 226 11.23 -18.17 -15.59
C GLY A 226 9.85 -17.95 -14.94
N GLU A 227 9.60 -16.76 -14.40
CA GLU A 227 8.38 -16.49 -13.64
C GLU A 227 7.96 -15.03 -13.69
N ARG A 228 6.68 -14.76 -13.49
CA ARG A 228 6.16 -13.40 -13.34
C ARG A 228 6.51 -12.86 -11.96
N LEU A 229 6.69 -11.55 -11.87
CA LEU A 229 6.85 -10.84 -10.60
C LEU A 229 5.60 -10.03 -10.32
N VAL A 230 4.98 -10.24 -9.17
CA VAL A 230 3.76 -9.53 -8.75
C VAL A 230 4.05 -8.69 -7.52
N SER A 231 3.65 -7.43 -7.55
CA SER A 231 3.87 -6.51 -6.44
C SER A 231 2.70 -5.58 -6.18
N VAL A 232 2.66 -5.04 -4.96
CA VAL A 232 1.79 -3.94 -4.55
C VAL A 232 2.61 -2.83 -3.92
N GLY A 233 2.13 -1.62 -3.98
CA GLY A 233 2.82 -0.45 -3.42
C GLY A 233 2.59 0.77 -4.28
N GLY A 234 3.61 1.59 -4.44
CA GLY A 234 3.56 2.77 -5.28
C GLY A 234 4.01 4.03 -4.55
N PRO A 235 4.15 5.14 -5.29
CA PRO A 235 4.67 6.39 -4.76
C PRO A 235 3.71 7.02 -3.74
N CYS A 236 4.25 7.48 -2.61
CA CYS A 236 3.54 8.22 -1.57
C CYS A 236 4.30 9.51 -1.22
N PRO A 237 3.61 10.68 -1.27
CA PRO A 237 2.25 10.91 -1.79
C PRO A 237 2.12 10.59 -3.29
N ALA A 238 0.94 10.81 -3.87
CA ALA A 238 0.70 10.59 -5.30
C ALA A 238 1.74 11.32 -6.17
N ASP A 239 2.34 10.63 -7.14
CA ASP A 239 3.21 11.26 -8.13
C ASP A 239 2.38 11.91 -9.24
N LEU A 240 2.17 13.22 -9.13
CA LEU A 240 1.31 13.96 -10.06
C LEU A 240 1.90 14.01 -11.48
N ASP A 241 3.22 14.01 -11.63
CA ASP A 241 3.86 14.04 -12.94
C ASP A 241 3.71 12.69 -13.65
N MET A 242 3.84 11.60 -12.92
CA MET A 242 3.53 10.27 -13.44
C MET A 242 2.06 10.14 -13.84
N LEU A 243 1.13 10.64 -13.03
CA LEU A 243 -0.30 10.62 -13.33
C LEU A 243 -0.62 11.42 -14.60
N ARG A 244 -0.04 12.63 -14.75
CA ARG A 244 -0.18 13.42 -15.99
C ARG A 244 0.39 12.69 -17.20
N ALA A 245 1.56 12.09 -17.08
CA ALA A 245 2.18 11.30 -18.14
C ALA A 245 1.32 10.08 -18.54
N ALA A 246 0.57 9.52 -17.59
CA ALA A 246 -0.42 8.46 -17.84
C ALA A 246 -1.75 8.97 -18.42
N GLY A 247 -1.92 10.28 -18.56
CA GLY A 247 -3.11 10.90 -19.15
C GLY A 247 -4.20 11.29 -18.16
N ALA A 248 -3.91 11.32 -16.85
CA ALA A 248 -4.86 11.82 -15.86
C ALA A 248 -4.95 13.34 -15.90
N ASP A 249 -6.15 13.87 -15.82
CA ASP A 249 -6.40 15.30 -15.58
C ASP A 249 -6.30 15.58 -14.08
N VAL A 250 -5.07 15.77 -13.61
CA VAL A 250 -4.77 15.94 -12.18
C VAL A 250 -5.46 17.19 -11.62
N GLU A 251 -5.57 18.25 -12.41
CA GLU A 251 -6.20 19.51 -12.02
C GLU A 251 -7.73 19.33 -11.83
N ALA A 252 -8.35 18.47 -12.64
CA ALA A 252 -9.77 18.12 -12.47
C ALA A 252 -10.00 17.15 -11.32
N LEU A 253 -9.06 16.20 -11.08
CA LEU A 253 -9.18 15.21 -10.00
C LEU A 253 -8.97 15.83 -8.60
N ALA A 254 -8.06 16.77 -8.48
CA ALA A 254 -7.71 17.40 -7.21
C ALA A 254 -7.39 18.91 -7.41
N PRO A 255 -8.41 19.76 -7.59
CA PRO A 255 -8.21 21.17 -7.84
C PRO A 255 -7.44 21.85 -6.71
N GLY A 256 -6.32 22.49 -7.05
CA GLY A 256 -5.49 23.22 -6.09
C GLY A 256 -4.68 22.36 -5.13
N LEU A 257 -4.55 21.05 -5.39
CA LEU A 257 -3.73 20.18 -4.58
C LEU A 257 -2.26 20.62 -4.65
N ILE A 258 -1.71 20.89 -3.48
CA ILE A 258 -0.28 21.13 -3.27
C ILE A 258 0.20 19.97 -2.39
N LEU A 259 1.06 19.11 -2.94
CA LEU A 259 1.67 18.04 -2.16
C LEU A 259 2.79 18.60 -1.27
N PRO A 260 2.95 18.04 -0.05
CA PRO A 260 3.93 18.50 0.94
C PRO A 260 5.37 18.15 0.55
#